data_e9f0d6bad4d7ab7e0e0046077b4cc781
#
_entry.id   e9f0d6bad4d7ab7e0e0046077b4cc781
#
_cell.length_a   1.000
_cell.length_b   1.000
_cell.length_c   1.000
_cell.angle_alpha   90.00
_cell.angle_beta   90.00
_cell.angle_gamma   90.00
#
_symmetry.space_group_name_H-M   'P 1'
#
loop_
_entity.id
_entity.type
_entity.pdbx_description
1 polymer ?
#
loop_
_entity_poly.entity_id
_entity_poly.type
_entity_poly.pdbx_seq_one_letter_code
_entity_poly.pdbx_strand_id
1 'polypeptide(L)'
;MAEDLITEKNHENITILTMNQPKRLNGWTAPMLIALRDTLTRVNQQPECHAVVFTGTGKYYSAGVNLSGTMRITHPKTLRETIRKSNQALFDAFIDFNKPIIAAVNGHAIGAPVTSATLCDAIVAAENATFSTPFSRLGITPEGCSSIHFARLMNEENAQRMLGPEGWKPTAVEAQEAGLINKVVAPDKLLEEAIQMAKEILKKDSTRTFRGGSTREELKSVNAKESIQLADAFLSPAFLKGQMKFLWSKNKRMPAAIFAGLWLTSPIWRLFL
;
A
#
# COMPACT_ATOMS: atom_id res chain seq x y z
N MET A 1 3.80 1.37 27.85
CA MET A 1 3.45 2.39 26.86
C MET A 1 3.16 1.67 25.54
N ALA A 2 2.06 1.98 24.85
CA ALA A 2 1.85 1.45 23.51
C ALA A 2 2.97 1.98 22.62
N GLU A 3 3.70 1.10 21.94
CA GLU A 3 4.70 1.51 20.94
C GLU A 3 3.98 2.28 19.84
N ASP A 4 4.50 3.45 19.45
CA ASP A 4 3.97 4.22 18.35
C ASP A 4 4.03 3.40 17.06
N LEU A 5 2.89 3.26 16.39
CA LEU A 5 2.78 2.48 15.15
C LEU A 5 3.62 3.10 14.02
N ILE A 6 3.72 4.41 14.03
CA ILE A 6 4.56 5.20 13.13
C ILE A 6 5.40 6.14 14.01
N THR A 7 6.70 6.05 13.89
CA THR A 7 7.62 7.00 14.51
C THR A 7 7.95 8.12 13.56
N GLU A 8 8.20 9.29 14.11
CA GLU A 8 8.50 10.51 13.38
C GLU A 8 9.84 11.07 13.83
N LYS A 9 10.69 11.41 12.88
CA LYS A 9 11.99 12.04 13.14
C LYS A 9 12.22 13.16 12.13
N ASN A 10 12.56 14.33 12.59
CA ASN A 10 12.89 15.45 11.71
C ASN A 10 14.39 15.48 11.39
N HIS A 11 14.70 15.72 10.14
CA HIS A 11 16.03 15.96 9.62
C HIS A 11 15.97 17.26 8.78
N GLU A 12 16.38 18.37 9.38
CA GLU A 12 16.16 19.71 8.83
C GLU A 12 14.65 19.92 8.53
N ASN A 13 14.30 20.21 7.28
CA ASN A 13 12.92 20.39 6.81
C ASN A 13 12.30 19.10 6.20
N ILE A 14 12.93 17.94 6.40
CA ILE A 14 12.45 16.65 5.94
C ILE A 14 11.96 15.83 7.13
N THR A 15 10.73 15.34 7.08
CA THR A 15 10.17 14.47 8.10
C THR A 15 10.30 13.01 7.68
N ILE A 16 10.96 12.20 8.52
CA ILE A 16 11.11 10.76 8.31
C ILE A 16 9.99 10.06 9.06
N LEU A 17 9.09 9.42 8.34
CA LEU A 17 8.00 8.61 8.86
C LEU A 17 8.37 7.14 8.77
N THR A 18 8.38 6.44 9.89
CA THR A 18 8.81 5.04 9.93
C THR A 18 7.72 4.15 10.51
N MET A 19 7.22 3.20 9.73
CA MET A 19 6.36 2.12 10.22
C MET A 19 7.13 1.29 11.24
N ASN A 20 6.64 1.20 12.49
CA ASN A 20 7.39 0.66 13.62
C ASN A 20 6.69 -0.54 14.27
N GLN A 21 6.41 -1.57 13.48
CA GLN A 21 5.94 -2.87 13.97
C GLN A 21 6.73 -4.05 13.37
N PRO A 22 8.08 -4.12 13.57
CA PRO A 22 8.91 -5.13 12.92
C PRO A 22 8.51 -6.56 13.27
N LYS A 23 8.04 -6.81 14.51
CA LYS A 23 7.53 -8.12 14.95
C LYS A 23 6.25 -8.56 14.20
N ARG A 24 5.54 -7.62 13.60
CA ARG A 24 4.35 -7.85 12.76
C ARG A 24 4.62 -7.53 11.30
N LEU A 25 5.91 -7.47 10.91
CA LEU A 25 6.37 -7.21 9.55
C LEU A 25 5.79 -5.90 8.98
N ASN A 26 5.57 -4.90 9.82
CA ASN A 26 4.92 -3.62 9.50
C ASN A 26 3.58 -3.81 8.77
N GLY A 27 2.83 -4.87 9.11
CA GLY A 27 1.56 -5.21 8.48
C GLY A 27 0.51 -4.13 8.71
N TRP A 28 -0.24 -3.80 7.68
CA TRP A 28 -1.29 -2.79 7.72
C TRP A 28 -2.56 -3.36 8.36
N THR A 29 -2.57 -3.38 9.68
CA THR A 29 -3.74 -3.65 10.51
C THR A 29 -4.68 -2.45 10.52
N ALA A 30 -5.94 -2.60 10.98
CA ALA A 30 -6.86 -1.47 11.08
C ALA A 30 -6.29 -0.29 11.89
N PRO A 31 -5.63 -0.47 13.05
CA PRO A 31 -4.95 0.62 13.74
C PRO A 31 -3.82 1.27 12.91
N MET A 32 -3.01 0.46 12.18
CA MET A 32 -1.94 0.99 11.33
C MET A 32 -2.51 1.80 10.16
N LEU A 33 -3.59 1.36 9.52
CA LEU A 33 -4.25 2.11 8.44
C LEU A 33 -4.76 3.48 8.91
N ILE A 34 -5.33 3.53 10.12
CA ILE A 34 -5.76 4.79 10.74
C ILE A 34 -4.54 5.67 11.02
N ALA A 35 -3.49 5.12 11.63
CA ALA A 35 -2.26 5.86 11.95
C ALA A 35 -1.58 6.42 10.69
N LEU A 36 -1.51 5.64 9.59
CA LEU A 36 -0.97 6.08 8.31
C LEU A 36 -1.72 7.29 7.77
N ARG A 37 -3.04 7.18 7.66
CA ARG A 37 -3.88 8.26 7.15
C ARG A 37 -3.77 9.51 8.01
N ASP A 38 -3.90 9.37 9.33
CA ASP A 38 -3.93 10.50 10.26
C ASP A 38 -2.55 11.17 10.33
N THR A 39 -1.46 10.39 10.30
CA THR A 39 -0.09 10.93 10.26
C THR A 39 0.16 11.71 8.96
N LEU A 40 -0.18 11.14 7.79
CA LEU A 40 -0.03 11.85 6.51
C LEU A 40 -0.85 13.13 6.49
N THR A 41 -2.11 13.09 6.94
CA THR A 41 -2.97 14.27 7.01
C THR A 41 -2.38 15.35 7.90
N ARG A 42 -1.89 14.99 9.07
CA ARG A 42 -1.28 15.92 10.03
C ARG A 42 0.03 16.51 9.50
N VAL A 43 0.94 15.68 9.01
CA VAL A 43 2.25 16.12 8.49
C VAL A 43 2.11 16.99 7.23
N ASN A 44 1.07 16.74 6.43
CA ASN A 44 0.77 17.59 5.28
C ASN A 44 0.49 19.06 5.68
N GLN A 45 -0.04 19.29 6.89
CA GLN A 45 -0.37 20.61 7.42
C GLN A 45 0.77 21.27 8.20
N GLN A 46 1.85 20.57 8.52
CA GLN A 46 2.99 21.10 9.27
C GLN A 46 3.85 22.04 8.42
N PRO A 47 3.97 23.33 8.73
CA PRO A 47 4.73 24.29 7.91
C PRO A 47 6.23 23.96 7.83
N GLU A 48 6.78 23.39 8.90
CA GLU A 48 8.20 23.02 9.02
C GLU A 48 8.57 21.78 8.20
N CYS A 49 7.62 20.93 7.84
CA CYS A 49 7.84 19.80 6.97
C CYS A 49 7.75 20.25 5.50
N HIS A 50 8.82 20.11 4.74
CA HIS A 50 8.82 20.42 3.30
C HIS A 50 8.82 19.17 2.43
N ALA A 51 9.31 18.03 2.94
CA ALA A 51 9.25 16.74 2.27
C ALA A 51 9.17 15.61 3.30
N VAL A 52 8.71 14.44 2.84
CA VAL A 52 8.63 13.22 3.66
C VAL A 52 9.49 12.13 3.08
N VAL A 53 10.25 11.43 3.93
CA VAL A 53 10.82 10.12 3.65
C VAL A 53 10.00 9.08 4.41
N PHE A 54 9.40 8.13 3.70
CA PHE A 54 8.53 7.10 4.29
C PHE A 54 9.20 5.73 4.22
N THR A 55 9.37 5.05 5.34
CA THR A 55 10.11 3.79 5.45
C THR A 55 9.51 2.84 6.48
N GLY A 56 10.14 1.68 6.69
CA GLY A 56 9.76 0.70 7.71
C GLY A 56 10.94 0.23 8.55
N THR A 57 10.67 -0.36 9.71
CA THR A 57 11.69 -0.99 10.56
C THR A 57 11.86 -2.47 10.25
N GLY A 58 13.07 -3.00 10.40
CA GLY A 58 13.36 -4.42 10.31
C GLY A 58 13.44 -4.94 8.87
N LYS A 59 13.11 -6.23 8.66
CA LYS A 59 13.31 -6.94 7.39
C LYS A 59 12.27 -6.62 6.30
N TYR A 60 11.14 -6.05 6.66
CA TYR A 60 10.06 -5.72 5.76
C TYR A 60 9.81 -4.22 5.72
N TYR A 61 9.64 -3.69 4.52
CA TYR A 61 8.96 -2.42 4.38
C TYR A 61 7.53 -2.57 4.91
N SER A 62 6.76 -3.48 4.33
CA SER A 62 5.49 -3.94 4.92
C SER A 62 5.00 -5.24 4.27
N ALA A 63 4.43 -6.13 5.08
CA ALA A 63 3.79 -7.36 4.61
C ALA A 63 2.35 -7.15 4.06
N GLY A 64 1.92 -5.91 3.92
CA GLY A 64 0.61 -5.57 3.36
C GLY A 64 -0.54 -5.57 4.36
N VAL A 65 -1.76 -5.45 3.84
CA VAL A 65 -2.98 -5.38 4.63
C VAL A 65 -3.27 -6.71 5.32
N ASN A 66 -3.54 -6.64 6.62
CA ASN A 66 -3.95 -7.81 7.40
C ASN A 66 -5.44 -8.12 7.21
N LEU A 67 -5.74 -8.89 6.17
CA LEU A 67 -7.11 -9.24 5.80
C LEU A 67 -7.87 -10.00 6.90
N SER A 68 -7.17 -10.71 7.80
CA SER A 68 -7.83 -11.48 8.87
C SER A 68 -8.46 -10.61 9.97
N GLY A 69 -8.03 -9.36 10.09
CA GLY A 69 -8.52 -8.40 11.09
C GLY A 69 -9.48 -7.34 10.53
N THR A 70 -9.71 -7.31 9.23
CA THR A 70 -10.53 -6.28 8.58
C THR A 70 -12.00 -6.66 8.43
N MET A 71 -12.32 -7.97 8.45
CA MET A 71 -13.69 -8.45 8.29
C MET A 71 -14.40 -8.52 9.62
N ARG A 72 -15.51 -7.79 9.74
CA ARG A 72 -16.45 -7.84 10.87
C ARG A 72 -17.81 -8.32 10.38
N ILE A 73 -18.52 -9.08 11.22
CA ILE A 73 -19.90 -9.46 10.93
C ILE A 73 -20.77 -8.22 11.11
N THR A 74 -21.29 -7.70 10.01
CA THR A 74 -22.18 -6.55 9.96
C THR A 74 -23.08 -6.65 8.72
N HIS A 75 -24.03 -5.73 8.57
CA HIS A 75 -24.88 -5.71 7.37
C HIS A 75 -24.02 -5.62 6.09
N PRO A 76 -24.30 -6.42 5.04
CA PRO A 76 -23.47 -6.51 3.84
C PRO A 76 -23.19 -5.17 3.15
N LYS A 77 -24.20 -4.30 3.01
CA LYS A 77 -24.01 -2.93 2.47
C LYS A 77 -23.05 -2.11 3.31
N THR A 78 -23.17 -2.21 4.65
CA THR A 78 -22.28 -1.49 5.58
C THR A 78 -20.84 -2.01 5.46
N LEU A 79 -20.67 -3.33 5.36
CA LEU A 79 -19.35 -3.94 5.18
C LEU A 79 -18.71 -3.50 3.87
N ARG A 80 -19.45 -3.59 2.76
CA ARG A 80 -19.01 -3.14 1.43
C ARG A 80 -18.57 -1.68 1.47
N GLU A 81 -19.41 -0.81 2.03
CA GLU A 81 -19.14 0.62 2.10
C GLU A 81 -17.95 0.95 3.01
N THR A 82 -17.79 0.21 4.11
CA THR A 82 -16.64 0.36 5.01
C THR A 82 -15.34 0.00 4.30
N ILE A 83 -15.31 -1.12 3.56
CA ILE A 83 -14.12 -1.54 2.79
C ILE A 83 -13.81 -0.48 1.73
N ARG A 84 -14.80 -0.07 0.94
CA ARG A 84 -14.64 0.95 -0.09
C ARG A 84 -14.08 2.26 0.47
N LYS A 85 -14.72 2.82 1.49
CA LYS A 85 -14.31 4.10 2.11
C LYS A 85 -12.93 4.01 2.73
N SER A 86 -12.62 2.91 3.43
CA SER A 86 -11.32 2.74 4.09
C SER A 86 -10.20 2.64 3.07
N ASN A 87 -10.39 1.88 1.98
CA ASN A 87 -9.41 1.76 0.91
C ASN A 87 -9.22 3.09 0.19
N GLN A 88 -10.32 3.74 -0.21
CA GLN A 88 -10.28 5.02 -0.90
C GLN A 88 -9.56 6.07 -0.06
N ALA A 89 -9.93 6.23 1.22
CA ALA A 89 -9.34 7.22 2.12
C ALA A 89 -7.84 6.98 2.37
N LEU A 90 -7.40 5.73 2.40
CA LEU A 90 -5.99 5.39 2.55
C LEU A 90 -5.16 5.95 1.39
N PHE A 91 -5.55 5.62 0.16
CA PHE A 91 -4.80 6.06 -1.02
C PHE A 91 -5.00 7.55 -1.31
N ASP A 92 -6.19 8.09 -1.03
CA ASP A 92 -6.42 9.53 -1.11
C ASP A 92 -5.47 10.31 -0.19
N ALA A 93 -5.10 9.77 0.98
CA ALA A 93 -4.13 10.41 1.86
C ALA A 93 -2.72 10.54 1.21
N PHE A 94 -2.32 9.58 0.38
CA PHE A 94 -1.10 9.69 -0.43
C PHE A 94 -1.27 10.63 -1.62
N ILE A 95 -2.42 10.59 -2.29
CA ILE A 95 -2.69 11.40 -3.49
C ILE A 95 -2.86 12.88 -3.12
N ASP A 96 -3.58 13.18 -2.02
CA ASP A 96 -3.85 14.55 -1.55
C ASP A 96 -2.69 15.18 -0.78
N PHE A 97 -1.65 14.41 -0.46
CA PHE A 97 -0.46 14.95 0.17
C PHE A 97 0.24 15.94 -0.77
N ASN A 98 0.51 17.16 -0.31
CA ASN A 98 0.95 18.27 -1.16
C ASN A 98 2.47 18.43 -1.27
N LYS A 99 3.22 17.75 -0.39
CA LYS A 99 4.68 17.84 -0.33
C LYS A 99 5.31 16.61 -0.96
N PRO A 100 6.55 16.68 -1.46
CA PRO A 100 7.25 15.50 -1.97
C PRO A 100 7.30 14.37 -0.94
N ILE A 101 7.02 13.16 -1.38
CA ILE A 101 7.18 11.92 -0.60
C ILE A 101 8.18 11.01 -1.30
N ILE A 102 9.20 10.58 -0.58
CA ILE A 102 10.15 9.57 -1.04
C ILE A 102 9.88 8.27 -0.29
N ALA A 103 9.54 7.22 -1.00
CA ALA A 103 9.45 5.89 -0.39
C ALA A 103 10.86 5.28 -0.29
N ALA A 104 11.34 5.07 0.94
CA ALA A 104 12.60 4.37 1.23
C ALA A 104 12.30 2.92 1.60
N VAL A 105 12.33 2.03 0.61
CA VAL A 105 11.91 0.63 0.75
C VAL A 105 13.04 -0.22 1.31
N ASN A 106 13.03 -0.45 2.62
CA ASN A 106 14.09 -1.11 3.38
C ASN A 106 14.11 -2.64 3.26
N GLY A 107 13.14 -3.24 2.60
CA GLY A 107 13.02 -4.69 2.47
C GLY A 107 11.76 -5.10 1.72
N HIS A 108 11.24 -6.30 2.01
CA HIS A 108 10.08 -6.82 1.27
C HIS A 108 8.85 -5.92 1.39
N ALA A 109 8.24 -5.59 0.25
CA ALA A 109 7.00 -4.82 0.13
C ALA A 109 5.90 -5.67 -0.54
N ILE A 110 4.71 -5.77 0.07
CA ILE A 110 3.64 -6.66 -0.41
C ILE A 110 2.29 -5.94 -0.46
N GLY A 111 1.60 -5.98 -1.60
CA GLY A 111 0.24 -5.45 -1.79
C GLY A 111 0.17 -3.93 -1.75
N ALA A 112 -0.77 -3.39 -0.98
CA ALA A 112 -1.02 -1.96 -0.80
C ALA A 112 0.23 -1.10 -0.49
N PRO A 113 1.24 -1.55 0.29
CA PRO A 113 2.51 -0.85 0.45
C PRO A 113 3.31 -0.65 -0.84
N VAL A 114 3.20 -1.58 -1.80
CA VAL A 114 3.83 -1.40 -3.13
C VAL A 114 3.09 -0.35 -3.93
N THR A 115 1.77 -0.45 -4.00
CA THR A 115 0.96 0.48 -4.79
C THR A 115 0.98 1.90 -4.21
N SER A 116 0.98 2.05 -2.87
CA SER A 116 1.16 3.36 -2.24
C SER A 116 2.55 3.96 -2.48
N ALA A 117 3.60 3.14 -2.49
CA ALA A 117 4.95 3.61 -2.80
C ALA A 117 5.04 4.16 -4.23
N THR A 118 4.31 3.60 -5.19
CA THR A 118 4.29 4.14 -6.56
C THR A 118 3.57 5.49 -6.68
N LEU A 119 2.73 5.86 -5.72
CA LEU A 119 2.13 7.19 -5.63
C LEU A 119 3.09 8.23 -5.03
N CYS A 120 4.25 7.83 -4.54
CA CYS A 120 5.29 8.75 -4.07
C CYS A 120 6.07 9.35 -5.27
N ASP A 121 6.72 10.48 -5.03
CA ASP A 121 7.51 11.19 -6.06
C ASP A 121 8.72 10.38 -6.52
N ALA A 122 9.28 9.58 -5.61
CA ALA A 122 10.35 8.63 -5.92
C ALA A 122 10.35 7.43 -4.98
N ILE A 123 10.97 6.34 -5.44
CA ILE A 123 11.23 5.14 -4.66
C ILE A 123 12.73 4.85 -4.69
N VAL A 124 13.35 4.86 -3.51
CA VAL A 124 14.70 4.32 -3.28
C VAL A 124 14.54 3.00 -2.56
N ALA A 125 15.18 1.95 -3.03
CA ALA A 125 15.07 0.63 -2.43
C ALA A 125 16.43 0.07 -2.01
N ALA A 126 16.46 -0.63 -0.90
CA ALA A 126 17.60 -1.44 -0.52
C ALA A 126 17.75 -2.66 -1.47
N GLU A 127 18.99 -3.09 -1.75
CA GLU A 127 19.31 -4.21 -2.65
C GLU A 127 18.56 -5.51 -2.31
N ASN A 128 18.26 -5.73 -1.03
CA ASN A 128 17.53 -6.89 -0.54
C ASN A 128 16.01 -6.74 -0.59
N ALA A 129 15.49 -5.63 -1.11
CA ALA A 129 14.06 -5.43 -1.25
C ALA A 129 13.47 -6.27 -2.39
N THR A 130 12.20 -6.63 -2.23
CA THR A 130 11.39 -7.26 -3.28
C THR A 130 9.99 -6.66 -3.27
N PHE A 131 9.33 -6.70 -4.41
CA PHE A 131 8.01 -6.13 -4.60
C PHE A 131 7.02 -7.21 -5.02
N SER A 132 5.83 -7.23 -4.43
CA SER A 132 4.82 -8.24 -4.75
C SER A 132 3.41 -7.66 -4.64
N THR A 133 2.59 -7.87 -5.65
CA THR A 133 1.16 -7.52 -5.64
C THR A 133 0.32 -8.76 -5.94
N PRO A 134 0.11 -9.66 -4.94
CA PRO A 134 -0.50 -10.98 -5.17
C PRO A 134 -2.02 -10.91 -5.38
N PHE A 135 -2.53 -9.86 -6.05
CA PHE A 135 -3.95 -9.57 -6.16
C PHE A 135 -4.71 -10.68 -6.89
N SER A 136 -4.24 -11.07 -8.07
CA SER A 136 -4.85 -12.14 -8.86
C SER A 136 -4.92 -13.46 -8.07
N ARG A 137 -3.82 -13.83 -7.39
CA ARG A 137 -3.76 -15.06 -6.58
C ARG A 137 -4.69 -15.04 -5.37
N LEU A 138 -4.95 -13.84 -4.83
CA LEU A 138 -5.87 -13.65 -3.72
C LEU A 138 -7.33 -13.51 -4.19
N GLY A 139 -7.58 -13.41 -5.50
CA GLY A 139 -8.90 -13.18 -6.07
C GLY A 139 -9.44 -11.78 -5.79
N ILE A 140 -8.55 -10.80 -5.69
CA ILE A 140 -8.89 -9.38 -5.55
C ILE A 140 -8.41 -8.57 -6.75
N THR A 141 -8.97 -7.38 -6.90
CA THR A 141 -8.61 -6.44 -7.96
C THR A 141 -7.40 -5.60 -7.60
N PRO A 142 -6.71 -4.99 -8.57
CA PRO A 142 -5.74 -3.93 -8.33
C PRO A 142 -6.32 -2.81 -7.46
N GLU A 143 -5.46 -2.18 -6.66
CA GLU A 143 -5.78 -1.05 -5.77
C GLU A 143 -4.66 0.00 -5.81
N GLY A 144 -4.92 1.19 -5.27
CA GLY A 144 -3.93 2.26 -5.19
C GLY A 144 -3.47 2.76 -6.55
N CYS A 145 -4.40 2.85 -7.49
CA CYS A 145 -4.21 3.27 -8.89
C CYS A 145 -3.36 2.32 -9.72
N SER A 146 -2.99 1.15 -9.21
CA SER A 146 -2.09 0.22 -9.89
C SER A 146 -2.63 -0.30 -11.21
N SER A 147 -3.96 -0.29 -11.42
CA SER A 147 -4.59 -0.74 -12.68
C SER A 147 -4.17 0.08 -13.89
N ILE A 148 -3.78 1.34 -13.70
CA ILE A 148 -3.28 2.21 -14.78
C ILE A 148 -1.84 2.64 -14.55
N HIS A 149 -1.48 2.89 -13.28
CA HIS A 149 -0.21 3.53 -12.94
C HIS A 149 0.99 2.61 -13.18
N PHE A 150 0.85 1.31 -12.93
CA PHE A 150 1.93 0.34 -13.16
C PHE A 150 2.34 0.29 -14.64
N ALA A 151 1.38 0.26 -15.56
CA ALA A 151 1.68 0.27 -16.99
C ALA A 151 2.43 1.54 -17.45
N ARG A 152 2.11 2.67 -16.84
CA ARG A 152 2.83 3.94 -17.11
C ARG A 152 4.23 3.97 -16.55
N LEU A 153 4.51 3.26 -15.48
CA LEU A 153 5.83 3.19 -14.86
C LEU A 153 6.72 2.14 -15.52
N MET A 154 6.16 0.97 -15.85
CA MET A 154 6.91 -0.25 -16.19
C MET A 154 6.64 -0.78 -17.61
N ASN A 155 5.73 -0.20 -18.38
CA ASN A 155 5.02 -0.74 -19.53
C ASN A 155 3.94 -1.79 -19.17
N GLU A 156 3.08 -2.10 -20.18
CA GLU A 156 1.93 -3.00 -20.00
C GLU A 156 2.35 -4.44 -19.67
N GLU A 157 3.40 -4.94 -20.31
CA GLU A 157 3.88 -6.32 -20.11
C GLU A 157 4.31 -6.56 -18.66
N ASN A 158 5.18 -5.72 -18.10
CA ASN A 158 5.66 -5.84 -16.73
C ASN A 158 4.54 -5.58 -15.70
N ALA A 159 3.63 -4.67 -15.99
CA ALA A 159 2.45 -4.44 -15.16
C ALA A 159 1.57 -5.71 -15.08
N GLN A 160 1.30 -6.35 -16.21
CA GLN A 160 0.54 -7.60 -16.26
C GLN A 160 1.25 -8.77 -15.58
N ARG A 161 2.56 -8.88 -15.68
CA ARG A 161 3.36 -9.88 -14.94
C ARG A 161 3.20 -9.72 -13.42
N MET A 162 3.18 -8.48 -12.90
CA MET A 162 2.99 -8.24 -11.47
C MET A 162 1.53 -8.39 -11.01
N LEU A 163 0.58 -7.83 -11.73
CA LEU A 163 -0.84 -7.77 -11.33
C LEU A 163 -1.62 -9.02 -11.72
N GLY A 164 -1.19 -9.70 -12.78
CA GLY A 164 -1.83 -10.86 -13.36
C GLY A 164 -1.51 -12.19 -12.68
N PRO A 165 -1.92 -13.31 -13.32
CA PRO A 165 -1.76 -14.66 -12.78
C PRO A 165 -0.30 -15.11 -12.57
N GLU A 166 0.65 -14.57 -13.34
CA GLU A 166 2.08 -14.86 -13.18
C GLU A 166 2.54 -14.47 -11.77
N GLY A 167 2.08 -13.33 -11.27
CA GLY A 167 2.41 -12.84 -9.93
C GLY A 167 3.91 -12.62 -9.76
N TRP A 168 4.54 -12.03 -10.77
CA TRP A 168 5.96 -11.69 -10.75
C TRP A 168 6.32 -10.85 -9.53
N LYS A 169 7.45 -11.21 -8.93
CA LYS A 169 7.98 -10.58 -7.71
C LYS A 169 9.38 -10.04 -7.99
N PRO A 170 9.51 -8.88 -8.60
CA PRO A 170 10.82 -8.33 -8.89
C PRO A 170 11.67 -8.12 -7.64
N THR A 171 12.95 -8.42 -7.75
CA THR A 171 14.00 -7.91 -6.89
C THR A 171 14.12 -6.39 -7.06
N ALA A 172 14.89 -5.74 -6.19
CA ALA A 172 15.14 -4.30 -6.32
C ALA A 172 15.76 -3.94 -7.68
N VAL A 173 16.72 -4.73 -8.17
CA VAL A 173 17.38 -4.51 -9.46
C VAL A 173 16.38 -4.66 -10.61
N GLU A 174 15.65 -5.77 -10.66
CA GLU A 174 14.62 -5.99 -11.69
C GLU A 174 13.52 -4.92 -11.67
N ALA A 175 13.13 -4.45 -10.47
CA ALA A 175 12.15 -3.38 -10.32
C ALA A 175 12.68 -2.03 -10.83
N GLN A 176 13.97 -1.77 -10.70
CA GLN A 176 14.62 -0.58 -11.26
C GLN A 176 14.70 -0.68 -12.78
N GLU A 177 15.16 -1.80 -13.31
CA GLU A 177 15.23 -2.06 -14.76
C GLU A 177 13.87 -1.95 -15.44
N ALA A 178 12.82 -2.45 -14.76
CA ALA A 178 11.45 -2.32 -15.23
C ALA A 178 10.88 -0.90 -15.13
N GLY A 179 11.50 0.02 -14.39
CA GLY A 179 11.01 1.39 -14.17
C GLY A 179 10.08 1.56 -12.97
N LEU A 180 9.82 0.50 -12.19
CA LEU A 180 8.97 0.59 -10.99
C LEU A 180 9.59 1.49 -9.93
N ILE A 181 10.91 1.41 -9.71
CA ILE A 181 11.65 2.20 -8.73
C ILE A 181 12.73 3.06 -9.38
N ASN A 182 13.19 4.08 -8.63
CA ASN A 182 14.14 5.07 -9.15
C ASN A 182 15.60 4.68 -8.90
N LYS A 183 15.89 4.10 -7.73
CA LYS A 183 17.27 3.84 -7.32
C LYS A 183 17.37 2.63 -6.41
N VAL A 184 18.40 1.80 -6.62
CA VAL A 184 18.80 0.71 -5.73
C VAL A 184 20.07 1.11 -5.02
N VAL A 185 20.16 0.82 -3.71
CA VAL A 185 21.30 1.18 -2.88
C VAL A 185 21.58 0.10 -1.83
N ALA A 186 22.79 0.10 -1.27
CA ALA A 186 23.11 -0.75 -0.12
C ALA A 186 22.19 -0.41 1.07
N PRO A 187 21.78 -1.40 1.89
CA PRO A 187 20.81 -1.19 2.97
C PRO A 187 21.18 -0.12 3.98
N ASP A 188 22.47 0.02 4.30
CA ASP A 188 23.00 1.03 5.21
C ASP A 188 23.00 2.46 4.62
N LYS A 189 22.88 2.59 3.30
CA LYS A 189 22.79 3.88 2.59
C LYS A 189 21.37 4.33 2.27
N LEU A 190 20.37 3.46 2.50
CA LEU A 190 19.00 3.72 2.06
C LEU A 190 18.44 5.05 2.56
N LEU A 191 18.56 5.33 3.85
CA LEU A 191 17.96 6.53 4.43
C LEU A 191 18.71 7.82 3.99
N GLU A 192 20.03 7.76 3.93
CA GLU A 192 20.88 8.86 3.43
C GLU A 192 20.49 9.24 1.99
N GLU A 193 20.38 8.23 1.11
CA GLU A 193 20.05 8.44 -0.29
C GLU A 193 18.60 8.92 -0.51
N ALA A 194 17.66 8.43 0.31
CA ALA A 194 16.28 8.92 0.26
C ALA A 194 16.17 10.38 0.71
N ILE A 195 16.90 10.78 1.75
CA ILE A 195 17.00 12.18 2.20
C ILE A 195 17.65 13.04 1.11
N GLN A 196 18.72 12.57 0.50
CA GLN A 196 19.40 13.29 -0.58
C GLN A 196 18.45 13.50 -1.77
N MET A 197 17.70 12.48 -2.15
CA MET A 197 16.69 12.58 -3.23
C MET A 197 15.58 13.59 -2.87
N ALA A 198 15.12 13.61 -1.63
CA ALA A 198 14.17 14.63 -1.16
C ALA A 198 14.75 16.06 -1.28
N LYS A 199 16.01 16.26 -0.87
CA LYS A 199 16.72 17.54 -1.01
C LYS A 199 16.85 17.98 -2.47
N GLU A 200 17.11 17.05 -3.38
CA GLU A 200 17.22 17.34 -4.82
C GLU A 200 15.88 17.76 -5.44
N ILE A 201 14.77 17.13 -5.01
CA ILE A 201 13.43 17.53 -5.45
C ILE A 201 13.10 18.92 -4.91
N LEU A 202 13.37 19.19 -3.64
CA LEU A 202 13.11 20.50 -3.04
C LEU A 202 13.92 21.64 -3.69
N LYS A 203 15.17 21.39 -4.13
CA LYS A 203 16.00 22.39 -4.84
C LYS A 203 15.40 22.81 -6.19
N LYS A 204 14.59 21.98 -6.82
CA LYS A 204 13.97 22.29 -8.12
C LYS A 204 12.70 23.14 -7.98
N ASP A 205 12.35 23.56 -6.77
CA ASP A 205 11.11 24.32 -6.45
C ASP A 205 9.86 23.67 -7.07
N SER A 206 9.88 22.34 -7.12
CA SER A 206 8.84 21.58 -7.81
C SER A 206 7.68 21.32 -6.87
N THR A 207 6.50 21.73 -7.30
CA THR A 207 5.25 21.18 -6.75
C THR A 207 5.26 19.67 -6.95
N ARG A 208 4.62 18.96 -6.01
CA ARG A 208 4.51 17.51 -6.11
C ARG A 208 3.95 17.04 -7.45
N THR A 209 4.63 16.11 -8.08
CA THR A 209 4.22 15.50 -9.35
C THR A 209 4.11 13.99 -9.18
N PHE A 210 3.20 13.37 -9.93
CA PHE A 210 3.10 11.91 -9.96
C PHE A 210 3.91 11.36 -11.13
N ARG A 211 4.63 10.28 -10.86
CA ARG A 211 5.39 9.55 -11.85
C ARG A 211 4.47 9.05 -12.98
N GLY A 212 5.02 8.79 -14.15
CA GLY A 212 4.22 8.31 -15.30
C GLY A 212 3.23 9.32 -15.88
N GLY A 213 3.32 10.61 -15.49
CA GLY A 213 2.49 11.69 -16.06
C GLY A 213 1.03 11.69 -15.60
N SER A 214 0.71 11.01 -14.51
CA SER A 214 -0.65 11.04 -13.95
C SER A 214 -0.97 12.36 -13.26
N THR A 215 -2.22 12.80 -13.32
CA THR A 215 -2.70 13.95 -12.54
C THR A 215 -3.37 13.49 -11.25
N ARG A 216 -3.47 14.39 -10.27
CA ARG A 216 -4.15 14.12 -9.00
C ARG A 216 -5.61 13.74 -9.22
N GLU A 217 -6.31 14.46 -10.06
CA GLU A 217 -7.73 14.26 -10.39
C GLU A 217 -7.94 12.89 -11.03
N GLU A 218 -7.07 12.52 -11.96
CA GLU A 218 -7.10 11.21 -12.59
C GLU A 218 -6.89 10.09 -11.57
N LEU A 219 -5.83 10.19 -10.74
CA LEU A 219 -5.55 9.20 -9.71
C LEU A 219 -6.69 9.07 -8.70
N LYS A 220 -7.31 10.17 -8.27
CA LYS A 220 -8.50 10.12 -7.40
C LYS A 220 -9.68 9.41 -8.07
N SER A 221 -9.92 9.68 -9.33
CA SER A 221 -10.98 9.01 -10.10
C SER A 221 -10.73 7.50 -10.20
N VAL A 222 -9.49 7.10 -10.48
CA VAL A 222 -9.09 5.69 -10.56
C VAL A 222 -9.19 5.03 -9.19
N ASN A 223 -8.65 5.65 -8.13
CA ASN A 223 -8.73 5.13 -6.77
C ASN A 223 -10.19 4.90 -6.32
N ALA A 224 -11.09 5.83 -6.64
CA ALA A 224 -12.51 5.67 -6.34
C ALA A 224 -13.11 4.44 -7.04
N LYS A 225 -12.81 4.22 -8.33
CA LYS A 225 -13.27 3.05 -9.10
C LYS A 225 -12.67 1.74 -8.56
N GLU A 226 -11.35 1.70 -8.36
CA GLU A 226 -10.66 0.53 -7.80
C GLU A 226 -11.20 0.17 -6.41
N SER A 227 -11.49 1.17 -5.57
CA SER A 227 -12.03 0.95 -4.22
C SER A 227 -13.41 0.29 -4.23
N ILE A 228 -14.25 0.61 -5.21
CA ILE A 228 -15.53 -0.07 -5.43
C ILE A 228 -15.29 -1.52 -5.84
N GLN A 229 -14.45 -1.74 -6.85
CA GLN A 229 -14.12 -3.07 -7.38
C GLN A 229 -13.49 -3.97 -6.30
N LEU A 230 -12.58 -3.41 -5.49
CA LEU A 230 -11.96 -4.12 -4.38
C LEU A 230 -12.98 -4.54 -3.32
N ALA A 231 -13.92 -3.66 -2.97
CA ALA A 231 -14.98 -3.98 -2.02
C ALA A 231 -15.88 -5.13 -2.54
N ASP A 232 -16.20 -5.12 -3.83
CA ASP A 232 -16.96 -6.19 -4.47
C ASP A 232 -16.18 -7.50 -4.53
N ALA A 233 -14.88 -7.43 -4.83
CA ALA A 233 -13.99 -8.59 -4.84
C ALA A 233 -13.86 -9.23 -3.45
N PHE A 234 -13.72 -8.44 -2.38
CA PHE A 234 -13.65 -8.93 -0.99
C PHE A 234 -14.94 -9.63 -0.54
N LEU A 235 -16.08 -9.29 -1.12
CA LEU A 235 -17.37 -9.92 -0.85
C LEU A 235 -17.72 -11.02 -1.85
N SER A 236 -16.81 -11.34 -2.78
CA SER A 236 -17.03 -12.43 -3.73
C SER A 236 -16.93 -13.80 -3.06
N PRO A 237 -17.74 -14.80 -3.48
CA PRO A 237 -17.65 -16.16 -2.94
C PRO A 237 -16.26 -16.79 -3.11
N ALA A 238 -15.58 -16.47 -4.22
CA ALA A 238 -14.25 -16.97 -4.52
C ALA A 238 -13.20 -16.48 -3.48
N PHE A 239 -13.20 -15.17 -3.20
CA PHE A 239 -12.33 -14.58 -2.18
C PHE A 239 -12.62 -15.13 -0.78
N LEU A 240 -13.89 -15.13 -0.36
CA LEU A 240 -14.30 -15.60 0.96
C LEU A 240 -13.87 -17.05 1.19
N LYS A 241 -14.10 -17.94 0.20
CA LYS A 241 -13.69 -19.34 0.24
C LYS A 241 -12.16 -19.49 0.24
N GLY A 242 -11.46 -18.68 -0.55
CA GLY A 242 -10.00 -18.65 -0.60
C GLY A 242 -9.39 -18.25 0.75
N GLN A 243 -9.88 -17.18 1.36
CA GLN A 243 -9.43 -16.71 2.67
C GLN A 243 -9.74 -17.72 3.79
N MET A 244 -10.93 -18.32 3.79
CA MET A 244 -11.25 -19.40 4.71
C MET A 244 -10.20 -20.53 4.65
N LYS A 245 -9.91 -21.05 3.45
CA LYS A 245 -8.93 -22.13 3.27
C LYS A 245 -7.52 -21.72 3.71
N PHE A 246 -7.09 -20.51 3.34
CA PHE A 246 -5.79 -19.97 3.73
C PHE A 246 -5.64 -19.84 5.24
N LEU A 247 -6.62 -19.26 5.91
CA LEU A 247 -6.59 -19.08 7.37
C LEU A 247 -6.65 -20.42 8.10
N TRP A 248 -7.42 -21.37 7.58
CA TRP A 248 -7.48 -22.72 8.08
C TRP A 248 -6.12 -23.43 8.02
N SER A 249 -5.41 -23.33 6.88
CA SER A 249 -4.05 -23.89 6.72
C SER A 249 -3.01 -23.26 7.65
N LYS A 250 -3.26 -22.02 8.12
CA LYS A 250 -2.42 -21.30 9.09
C LYS A 250 -2.84 -21.50 10.55
N ASN A 251 -3.71 -22.45 10.83
CA ASN A 251 -4.28 -22.72 12.16
C ASN A 251 -5.04 -21.53 12.80
N LYS A 252 -5.45 -20.53 12.02
CA LYS A 252 -6.23 -19.37 12.46
C LYS A 252 -7.73 -19.70 12.44
N ARG A 253 -8.19 -20.58 13.35
CA ARG A 253 -9.53 -21.18 13.33
C ARG A 253 -10.66 -20.14 13.41
N MET A 254 -10.60 -19.20 14.37
CA MET A 254 -11.66 -18.18 14.53
C MET A 254 -11.84 -17.28 13.31
N PRO A 255 -10.78 -16.64 12.76
CA PRO A 255 -10.91 -15.90 11.51
C PRO A 255 -11.41 -16.77 10.35
N ALA A 256 -10.94 -18.01 10.23
CA ALA A 256 -11.42 -18.93 9.18
C ALA A 256 -12.92 -19.21 9.29
N ALA A 257 -13.45 -19.38 10.51
CA ALA A 257 -14.88 -19.60 10.74
C ALA A 257 -15.72 -18.38 10.34
N ILE A 258 -15.23 -17.15 10.55
CA ILE A 258 -15.92 -15.92 10.10
C ILE A 258 -16.04 -15.92 8.58
N PHE A 259 -14.92 -16.18 7.86
CA PHE A 259 -14.95 -16.26 6.39
C PHE A 259 -15.82 -17.41 5.88
N ALA A 260 -15.85 -18.56 6.57
CA ALA A 260 -16.75 -19.66 6.25
C ALA A 260 -18.23 -19.27 6.39
N GLY A 261 -18.59 -18.61 7.47
CA GLY A 261 -19.95 -18.11 7.70
C GLY A 261 -20.38 -17.12 6.60
N LEU A 262 -19.54 -16.14 6.30
CA LEU A 262 -19.79 -15.17 5.22
C LEU A 262 -19.92 -15.87 3.86
N TRP A 263 -19.08 -16.87 3.56
CA TRP A 263 -19.13 -17.59 2.30
C TRP A 263 -20.40 -18.44 2.19
N LEU A 264 -20.75 -19.24 3.21
CA LEU A 264 -21.92 -20.11 3.21
C LEU A 264 -23.23 -19.33 3.12
N THR A 265 -23.31 -18.18 3.75
CA THR A 265 -24.50 -17.31 3.72
C THR A 265 -24.51 -16.32 2.54
N SER A 266 -23.45 -16.30 1.74
CA SER A 266 -23.32 -15.35 0.62
C SER A 266 -24.45 -15.38 -0.41
N PRO A 267 -25.09 -16.53 -0.76
CA PRO A 267 -26.21 -16.53 -1.67
C PRO A 267 -27.41 -15.69 -1.19
N ILE A 268 -27.58 -15.59 0.13
CA ILE A 268 -28.68 -14.84 0.75
C ILE A 268 -28.34 -13.35 0.84
N TRP A 269 -27.24 -12.99 1.50
CA TRP A 269 -26.98 -11.59 1.78
C TRP A 269 -26.49 -10.80 0.56
N ARG A 270 -25.99 -11.46 -0.50
CA ARG A 270 -25.65 -10.78 -1.75
C ARG A 270 -26.86 -10.22 -2.50
N LEU A 271 -28.05 -10.71 -2.21
CA LEU A 271 -29.31 -10.12 -2.72
C LEU A 271 -29.54 -8.69 -2.18
N PHE A 272 -28.83 -8.30 -1.13
CA PHE A 272 -28.95 -7.00 -0.48
C PHE A 272 -27.75 -6.08 -0.79
N LEU A 273 -26.82 -6.44 -1.68
CA LEU A 273 -25.76 -5.57 -2.18
C LEU A 273 -26.24 -4.76 -3.37
#